data_9bf3f9a1611456a1111a7e738d84d2b2
#
_entry.id   9bf3f9a1611456a1111a7e738d84d2b2
#
_cell.length_a   1.000
_cell.length_b   1.000
_cell.length_c   1.000
_cell.angle_alpha   90.00
_cell.angle_beta   90.00
_cell.angle_gamma   90.00
#
_symmetry.space_group_name_H-M   'P 1'
#
loop_
_entity.id
_entity.type
_entity.pdbx_description
1 polymer ?
#
loop_
_entity_poly.entity_id
_entity_poly.type
_entity_poly.pdbx_seq_one_letter_code
_entity_poly.pdbx_strand_id
1 'polypeptide(L)'
;MASDSCLIDLINEVIKENLGINSEMDAEASRATKSIMSNIGGKTAMIKDGIPQVEHSEKATVAGKSLTFHVTEYFFDSEPEKNKWAASHVVLTGWIEKLRWICIPIFVIGGKPPEDLFDTVYHEIEHAFQTTKMGHDFGSGKQYMMSISNLSNKNETERTVAEIVYSMSRAEQDALVNGMYGQLKNTSNIITLDDDFKNSEAYLWLGKLHDGISAVEKSNDYDAMISRYGWNRNTFLNRAKKSEREFINKITRVLYKLKTEVLEGYRVHVSSKSLIDEDYLYKINY
;
A
#
# COMPACT_ATOMS: atom_id res chain seq x y z
N MET A 1 4.66 41.89 0.06
CA MET A 1 4.17 40.74 0.85
C MET A 1 3.68 39.72 -0.17
N ALA A 2 4.45 38.67 -0.40
CA ALA A 2 3.94 37.51 -1.15
C ALA A 2 2.79 36.95 -0.30
N SER A 3 1.64 36.71 -0.92
CA SER A 3 0.48 36.21 -0.21
C SER A 3 0.79 34.83 0.37
N ASP A 4 0.27 34.54 1.57
CA ASP A 4 0.42 33.22 2.24
C ASP A 4 0.03 32.05 1.32
N SER A 5 -0.85 32.30 0.34
CA SER A 5 -1.21 31.31 -0.69
C SER A 5 -0.01 30.88 -1.55
N CYS A 6 0.88 31.80 -1.94
CA CYS A 6 2.02 31.46 -2.78
C CYS A 6 3.06 30.60 -2.03
N LEU A 7 3.21 30.79 -0.73
CA LEU A 7 4.07 29.96 0.11
C LEU A 7 3.50 28.56 0.32
N ILE A 8 2.18 28.45 0.51
CA ILE A 8 1.47 27.18 0.63
C ILE A 8 1.54 26.40 -0.69
N ASP A 9 1.36 27.08 -1.83
CA ASP A 9 1.47 26.45 -3.16
C ASP A 9 2.90 25.94 -3.43
N LEU A 10 3.91 26.74 -3.06
CA LEU A 10 5.32 26.32 -3.18
C LEU A 10 5.67 25.15 -2.24
N ILE A 11 5.17 25.16 -1.00
CA ILE A 11 5.33 24.05 -0.05
C ILE A 11 4.64 22.79 -0.59
N ASN A 12 3.43 22.92 -1.13
CA ASN A 12 2.69 21.80 -1.72
C ASN A 12 3.38 21.24 -2.98
N GLU A 13 3.98 22.10 -3.81
CA GLU A 13 4.75 21.68 -4.97
C GLU A 13 6.03 20.95 -4.57
N VAL A 14 6.78 21.47 -3.60
CA VAL A 14 7.98 20.83 -3.02
C VAL A 14 7.63 19.51 -2.33
N ILE A 15 6.49 19.43 -1.65
CA ILE A 15 5.99 18.21 -1.02
C ILE A 15 5.59 17.20 -2.11
N LYS A 16 4.88 17.59 -3.16
CA LYS A 16 4.52 16.71 -4.29
C LYS A 16 5.75 16.12 -4.98
N GLU A 17 6.75 16.94 -5.29
CA GLU A 17 8.00 16.49 -5.91
C GLU A 17 8.80 15.53 -5.01
N ASN A 18 8.79 15.73 -3.69
CA ASN A 18 9.59 14.94 -2.75
C ASN A 18 8.87 13.67 -2.25
N LEU A 19 7.54 13.56 -2.41
CA LEU A 19 6.78 12.38 -1.95
C LEU A 19 6.75 11.25 -2.97
N GLY A 20 7.16 11.49 -4.22
CA GLY A 20 7.06 10.50 -5.29
C GLY A 20 5.63 10.18 -5.74
N ILE A 21 4.63 10.85 -5.17
CA ILE A 21 3.22 10.70 -5.58
C ILE A 21 3.04 11.46 -6.89
N ASN A 22 3.03 10.72 -7.98
CA ASN A 22 2.79 11.28 -9.30
C ASN A 22 1.29 11.53 -9.47
N SER A 23 0.90 12.77 -9.82
CA SER A 23 -0.50 13.14 -10.02
C SER A 23 -1.19 12.35 -11.14
N GLU A 24 -0.46 11.95 -12.18
CA GLU A 24 -0.95 11.08 -13.24
C GLU A 24 -1.24 9.68 -12.70
N MET A 25 -0.33 9.12 -11.91
CA MET A 25 -0.48 7.82 -11.28
C MET A 25 -1.66 7.82 -10.29
N ASP A 26 -1.79 8.86 -9.46
CA ASP A 26 -2.89 9.02 -8.51
C ASP A 26 -4.25 9.08 -9.22
N ALA A 27 -4.37 9.88 -10.29
CA ALA A 27 -5.60 9.98 -11.07
C ALA A 27 -5.96 8.63 -11.72
N GLU A 28 -4.99 7.94 -12.29
CA GLU A 28 -5.22 6.66 -12.97
C GLU A 28 -5.53 5.53 -11.98
N ALA A 29 -4.85 5.47 -10.84
CA ALA A 29 -5.14 4.52 -9.78
C ALA A 29 -6.55 4.70 -9.21
N SER A 30 -6.95 5.96 -8.93
CA SER A 30 -8.30 6.28 -8.46
C SER A 30 -9.36 5.88 -9.49
N ARG A 31 -9.14 6.19 -10.78
CA ARG A 31 -10.03 5.82 -11.86
C ARG A 31 -10.18 4.30 -11.99
N ALA A 32 -9.06 3.59 -12.03
CA ALA A 32 -9.05 2.13 -12.15
C ALA A 32 -9.76 1.46 -10.97
N THR A 33 -9.47 1.88 -9.73
CA THR A 33 -10.11 1.33 -8.53
C THR A 33 -11.62 1.54 -8.56
N LYS A 34 -12.09 2.75 -8.89
CA LYS A 34 -13.53 3.04 -8.99
C LYS A 34 -14.22 2.23 -10.09
N SER A 35 -13.55 2.03 -11.24
CA SER A 35 -14.06 1.17 -12.31
C SER A 35 -14.14 -0.29 -11.86
N ILE A 36 -13.11 -0.82 -11.21
CA ILE A 36 -13.11 -2.18 -10.65
C ILE A 36 -14.25 -2.33 -9.64
N MET A 37 -14.37 -1.41 -8.67
CA MET A 37 -15.43 -1.45 -7.65
C MET A 37 -16.83 -1.44 -8.26
N SER A 38 -17.07 -0.62 -9.30
CA SER A 38 -18.38 -0.54 -9.96
C SER A 38 -18.76 -1.83 -10.73
N ASN A 39 -17.79 -2.67 -11.05
CA ASN A 39 -17.98 -3.91 -11.77
C ASN A 39 -18.06 -5.16 -10.87
N ILE A 40 -17.76 -5.02 -9.57
CA ILE A 40 -17.81 -6.15 -8.61
C ILE A 40 -19.24 -6.69 -8.53
N GLY A 41 -19.38 -8.02 -8.69
CA GLY A 41 -20.68 -8.71 -8.67
C GLY A 41 -21.55 -8.47 -9.89
N GLY A 42 -21.11 -7.68 -10.87
CA GLY A 42 -21.91 -7.31 -12.06
C GLY A 42 -22.01 -8.39 -13.14
N LYS A 43 -21.27 -9.49 -13.05
CA LYS A 43 -21.23 -10.58 -14.02
C LYS A 43 -21.68 -11.89 -13.40
N THR A 44 -22.15 -12.80 -14.25
CA THR A 44 -22.48 -14.16 -13.81
C THR A 44 -21.19 -14.91 -13.45
N ALA A 45 -21.11 -15.39 -12.22
CA ALA A 45 -19.99 -16.17 -11.75
C ALA A 45 -19.97 -17.56 -12.39
N MET A 46 -18.78 -18.05 -12.71
CA MET A 46 -18.54 -19.43 -13.13
C MET A 46 -17.93 -20.20 -11.96
N ILE A 47 -18.29 -21.47 -11.81
CA ILE A 47 -17.63 -22.33 -10.81
C ILE A 47 -16.28 -22.80 -11.37
N LYS A 48 -15.20 -22.40 -10.70
CA LYS A 48 -13.85 -22.83 -10.98
C LYS A 48 -13.14 -23.12 -9.66
N ASP A 49 -12.40 -24.22 -9.60
CA ASP A 49 -11.73 -24.68 -8.38
C ASP A 49 -12.68 -24.82 -7.16
N GLY A 50 -13.93 -25.18 -7.44
CA GLY A 50 -14.97 -25.43 -6.41
C GLY A 50 -15.65 -24.19 -5.85
N ILE A 51 -15.31 -22.98 -6.31
CA ILE A 51 -15.95 -21.74 -5.86
C ILE A 51 -16.40 -20.87 -7.04
N PRO A 52 -17.42 -20.01 -6.83
CA PRO A 52 -17.83 -19.04 -7.83
C PRO A 52 -16.71 -18.00 -8.07
N GLN A 53 -16.42 -17.75 -9.34
CA GLN A 53 -15.41 -16.76 -9.76
C GLN A 53 -15.92 -15.90 -10.90
N VAL A 54 -15.49 -14.64 -10.95
CA VAL A 54 -15.69 -13.72 -12.05
C VAL A 54 -14.34 -13.16 -12.47
N GLU A 55 -14.04 -13.23 -13.76
CA GLU A 55 -12.84 -12.64 -14.33
C GLU A 55 -13.22 -11.46 -15.22
N HIS A 56 -12.53 -10.33 -15.05
CA HIS A 56 -12.63 -9.18 -15.94
C HIS A 56 -11.30 -8.43 -16.03
N SER A 57 -11.21 -7.51 -16.98
CA SER A 57 -10.01 -6.71 -17.16
C SER A 57 -10.34 -5.25 -17.36
N GLU A 58 -9.49 -4.38 -16.82
CA GLU A 58 -9.54 -2.95 -16.94
C GLU A 58 -8.23 -2.42 -17.54
N LYS A 59 -8.32 -1.49 -18.49
CA LYS A 59 -7.12 -0.87 -19.08
C LYS A 59 -6.76 0.40 -18.33
N ALA A 60 -5.46 0.61 -18.16
CA ALA A 60 -4.90 1.80 -17.55
C ALA A 60 -3.69 2.30 -18.34
N THR A 61 -3.29 3.55 -18.09
CA THR A 61 -2.08 4.15 -18.67
C THR A 61 -1.22 4.67 -17.53
N VAL A 62 0.01 4.19 -17.42
CA VAL A 62 0.96 4.60 -16.38
C VAL A 62 2.26 5.03 -17.07
N ALA A 63 2.71 6.25 -16.79
CA ALA A 63 3.88 6.87 -17.42
C ALA A 63 3.83 6.77 -18.97
N GLY A 64 2.68 7.07 -19.57
CA GLY A 64 2.46 7.02 -21.01
C GLY A 64 2.43 5.62 -21.62
N LYS A 65 2.43 4.56 -20.82
CA LYS A 65 2.39 3.17 -21.29
C LYS A 65 1.11 2.46 -20.83
N SER A 66 0.48 1.76 -21.77
CA SER A 66 -0.71 0.95 -21.48
C SER A 66 -0.34 -0.27 -20.63
N LEU A 67 -1.17 -0.56 -19.65
CA LEU A 67 -1.17 -1.79 -18.84
C LEU A 67 -2.60 -2.32 -18.70
N THR A 68 -2.75 -3.55 -18.22
CA THR A 68 -4.05 -4.17 -18.02
C THR A 68 -4.15 -4.69 -16.59
N PHE A 69 -5.19 -4.27 -15.86
CA PHE A 69 -5.60 -4.95 -14.65
C PHE A 69 -6.35 -6.22 -15.02
N HIS A 70 -5.91 -7.35 -14.50
CA HIS A 70 -6.62 -8.61 -14.52
C HIS A 70 -7.23 -8.83 -13.14
N VAL A 71 -8.54 -8.70 -13.07
CA VAL A 71 -9.29 -8.80 -11.81
C VAL A 71 -9.97 -10.14 -11.76
N THR A 72 -9.77 -10.88 -10.69
CA THR A 72 -10.48 -12.12 -10.41
C THR A 72 -11.21 -11.99 -9.09
N GLU A 73 -12.53 -12.00 -9.13
CA GLU A 73 -13.38 -12.01 -7.95
C GLU A 73 -13.62 -13.46 -7.52
N TYR A 74 -13.39 -13.74 -6.23
CA TYR A 74 -13.61 -15.02 -5.59
C TYR A 74 -14.70 -14.85 -4.54
N PHE A 75 -15.79 -15.62 -4.63
CA PHE A 75 -16.96 -15.46 -3.77
C PHE A 75 -16.97 -16.54 -2.70
N PHE A 76 -17.06 -16.13 -1.44
CA PHE A 76 -17.15 -17.00 -0.28
C PHE A 76 -18.30 -16.57 0.63
N ASP A 77 -18.93 -17.53 1.28
CA ASP A 77 -19.99 -17.25 2.26
C ASP A 77 -19.39 -16.71 3.57
N SER A 78 -18.15 -17.11 3.90
CA SER A 78 -17.51 -16.77 5.16
C SER A 78 -15.97 -16.74 5.08
N GLU A 79 -15.35 -16.02 6.03
CA GLU A 79 -13.89 -15.96 6.20
C GLU A 79 -13.24 -17.34 6.42
N PRO A 80 -13.80 -18.25 7.26
CA PRO A 80 -13.26 -19.61 7.39
C PRO A 80 -13.23 -20.40 6.10
N GLU A 81 -14.22 -20.23 5.22
CA GLU A 81 -14.27 -20.88 3.91
C GLU A 81 -13.15 -20.34 3.01
N LYS A 82 -13.00 -19.02 2.92
CA LYS A 82 -11.89 -18.38 2.19
C LYS A 82 -10.54 -18.91 2.66
N ASN A 83 -10.30 -18.93 3.97
CA ASN A 83 -9.03 -19.35 4.54
C ASN A 83 -8.72 -20.82 4.25
N LYS A 84 -9.75 -21.70 4.30
CA LYS A 84 -9.62 -23.11 3.93
C LYS A 84 -9.24 -23.28 2.45
N TRP A 85 -9.91 -22.54 1.58
CA TRP A 85 -9.63 -22.57 0.14
C TRP A 85 -8.23 -22.03 -0.16
N ALA A 86 -7.87 -20.85 0.36
CA ALA A 86 -6.57 -20.20 0.15
C ALA A 86 -5.39 -21.04 0.64
N ALA A 87 -5.57 -21.89 1.65
CA ALA A 87 -4.53 -22.78 2.14
C ALA A 87 -4.07 -23.83 1.11
N SER A 88 -4.86 -24.10 0.07
CA SER A 88 -4.60 -25.11 -0.95
C SER A 88 -4.49 -24.55 -2.38
N HIS A 89 -4.71 -23.24 -2.57
CA HIS A 89 -4.71 -22.59 -3.88
C HIS A 89 -3.70 -21.46 -3.94
N VAL A 90 -3.05 -21.33 -5.09
CA VAL A 90 -2.15 -20.20 -5.38
C VAL A 90 -2.94 -19.18 -6.19
N VAL A 91 -3.02 -17.96 -5.67
CA VAL A 91 -3.68 -16.85 -6.34
C VAL A 91 -2.62 -15.96 -6.97
N LEU A 92 -2.79 -15.64 -8.24
CA LEU A 92 -1.91 -14.73 -8.93
C LEU A 92 -2.22 -13.30 -8.49
N THR A 93 -1.24 -12.63 -7.91
CA THR A 93 -1.37 -11.24 -7.44
C THR A 93 -0.13 -10.44 -7.84
N GLY A 94 -0.32 -9.14 -7.99
CA GLY A 94 0.77 -8.21 -8.19
C GLY A 94 1.11 -7.88 -9.65
N TRP A 95 2.15 -7.09 -9.81
CA TRP A 95 2.64 -6.65 -11.11
C TRP A 95 3.43 -7.72 -11.86
N ILE A 96 3.04 -8.02 -13.10
CA ILE A 96 3.72 -8.95 -14.01
C ILE A 96 4.30 -8.16 -15.19
N GLU A 97 5.55 -7.76 -15.07
CA GLU A 97 6.23 -6.87 -16.01
C GLU A 97 6.17 -7.32 -17.47
N LYS A 98 6.52 -8.59 -17.75
CA LYS A 98 6.58 -9.12 -19.12
C LYS A 98 5.24 -9.01 -19.88
N LEU A 99 4.14 -9.15 -19.16
CA LEU A 99 2.79 -9.09 -19.71
C LEU A 99 2.17 -7.69 -19.58
N ARG A 100 2.78 -6.83 -18.79
CA ARG A 100 2.22 -5.52 -18.39
C ARG A 100 0.84 -5.66 -17.75
N TRP A 101 0.73 -6.66 -16.88
CA TRP A 101 -0.48 -6.98 -16.16
C TRP A 101 -0.33 -6.68 -14.68
N ILE A 102 -1.37 -6.12 -14.09
CA ILE A 102 -1.57 -6.06 -12.65
C ILE A 102 -2.69 -7.04 -12.32
N CYS A 103 -2.36 -8.10 -11.58
CA CYS A 103 -3.32 -9.11 -11.17
C CYS A 103 -3.88 -8.76 -9.79
N ILE A 104 -5.19 -8.54 -9.71
CA ILE A 104 -5.89 -8.14 -8.47
C ILE A 104 -6.88 -9.25 -8.12
N PRO A 105 -6.60 -10.08 -7.12
CA PRO A 105 -7.58 -10.98 -6.54
C PRO A 105 -8.49 -10.21 -5.60
N ILE A 106 -9.80 -10.34 -5.77
CA ILE A 106 -10.81 -9.73 -4.91
C ILE A 106 -11.58 -10.85 -4.19
N PHE A 107 -11.47 -10.89 -2.87
CA PHE A 107 -12.20 -11.85 -2.05
C PHE A 107 -13.49 -11.22 -1.54
N VAL A 108 -14.60 -11.57 -2.17
CA VAL A 108 -15.95 -11.12 -1.78
C VAL A 108 -16.51 -12.09 -0.74
N ILE A 109 -16.69 -11.63 0.49
CA ILE A 109 -17.13 -12.46 1.61
C ILE A 109 -18.51 -12.01 2.08
N GLY A 110 -19.48 -12.93 2.07
CA GLY A 110 -20.87 -12.59 2.43
C GLY A 110 -21.45 -11.46 1.56
N GLY A 111 -21.03 -11.37 0.29
CA GLY A 111 -21.46 -10.35 -0.66
C GLY A 111 -20.77 -8.99 -0.50
N LYS A 112 -19.76 -8.87 0.36
CA LYS A 112 -19.02 -7.60 0.58
C LYS A 112 -17.64 -7.64 -0.07
N PRO A 113 -17.26 -6.62 -0.87
CA PRO A 113 -15.91 -6.48 -1.39
C PRO A 113 -14.94 -6.12 -0.25
N PRO A 114 -13.62 -6.33 -0.43
CA PRO A 114 -12.61 -5.94 0.54
C PRO A 114 -12.57 -4.40 0.70
N GLU A 115 -12.34 -3.95 1.92
CA GLU A 115 -12.25 -2.52 2.24
C GLU A 115 -10.93 -1.89 1.79
N ASP A 116 -9.89 -2.70 1.58
CA ASP A 116 -8.52 -2.32 1.23
C ASP A 116 -8.22 -2.29 -0.28
N LEU A 117 -9.25 -2.30 -1.13
CA LEU A 117 -9.05 -2.35 -2.58
C LEU A 117 -8.26 -1.14 -3.12
N PHE A 118 -8.46 0.06 -2.56
CA PHE A 118 -7.66 1.23 -2.92
C PHE A 118 -6.18 1.03 -2.57
N ASP A 119 -5.89 0.50 -1.38
CA ASP A 119 -4.53 0.18 -0.94
C ASP A 119 -3.86 -0.76 -1.95
N THR A 120 -4.49 -1.88 -2.24
CA THR A 120 -3.97 -2.88 -3.20
C THR A 120 -3.72 -2.30 -4.59
N VAL A 121 -4.67 -1.56 -5.17
CA VAL A 121 -4.51 -1.04 -6.53
C VAL A 121 -3.42 0.03 -6.61
N TYR A 122 -3.36 0.93 -5.63
CA TYR A 122 -2.32 1.96 -5.58
C TYR A 122 -0.93 1.36 -5.35
N HIS A 123 -0.81 0.32 -4.52
CA HIS A 123 0.42 -0.42 -4.29
C HIS A 123 0.95 -1.02 -5.60
N GLU A 124 0.12 -1.75 -6.32
CA GLU A 124 0.53 -2.42 -7.54
C GLU A 124 0.79 -1.48 -8.73
N ILE A 125 0.06 -0.37 -8.81
CA ILE A 125 0.35 0.70 -9.79
C ILE A 125 1.72 1.33 -9.53
N GLU A 126 2.11 1.51 -8.27
CA GLU A 126 3.43 2.02 -7.93
C GLU A 126 4.52 1.09 -8.46
N HIS A 127 4.41 -0.22 -8.28
CA HIS A 127 5.35 -1.18 -8.86
C HIS A 127 5.44 -1.08 -10.38
N ALA A 128 4.30 -0.94 -11.05
CA ALA A 128 4.27 -0.75 -12.51
C ALA A 128 4.93 0.57 -12.93
N PHE A 129 4.73 1.64 -12.18
CA PHE A 129 5.34 2.95 -12.41
C PHE A 129 6.86 2.90 -12.22
N GLN A 130 7.31 2.32 -11.12
CA GLN A 130 8.71 2.16 -10.77
C GLN A 130 9.45 1.39 -11.87
N THR A 131 8.92 0.24 -12.28
CA THR A 131 9.51 -0.59 -13.34
C THR A 131 9.52 0.14 -14.68
N THR A 132 8.47 0.90 -14.99
CA THR A 132 8.36 1.63 -16.26
C THR A 132 9.35 2.79 -16.33
N LYS A 133 9.58 3.51 -15.23
CA LYS A 133 10.40 4.72 -15.16
C LYS A 133 11.86 4.44 -14.84
N MET A 134 12.14 3.47 -13.97
CA MET A 134 13.48 3.20 -13.42
C MET A 134 14.18 1.99 -14.06
N GLY A 135 13.47 1.17 -14.86
CA GLY A 135 14.03 -0.02 -15.49
C GLY A 135 14.04 -1.25 -14.58
N HIS A 136 14.63 -2.36 -15.06
CA HIS A 136 14.51 -3.71 -14.53
C HIS A 136 15.16 -4.00 -13.16
N ASP A 137 15.92 -3.09 -12.57
CA ASP A 137 16.66 -3.35 -11.33
C ASP A 137 15.82 -3.22 -10.05
N PHE A 138 14.52 -3.09 -10.22
CA PHE A 138 13.61 -2.83 -9.12
C PHE A 138 13.24 -4.14 -8.40
N GLY A 139 13.70 -4.31 -7.17
CA GLY A 139 13.37 -5.49 -6.35
C GLY A 139 14.01 -6.81 -6.79
N SER A 140 14.88 -6.80 -7.82
CA SER A 140 15.52 -8.02 -8.34
C SER A 140 16.73 -8.50 -7.53
N GLY A 141 17.08 -7.80 -6.47
CA GLY A 141 18.20 -8.19 -5.60
C GLY A 141 17.99 -9.58 -4.99
N LYS A 142 19.04 -10.41 -5.00
CA LYS A 142 19.01 -11.77 -4.44
C LYS A 142 18.37 -11.83 -3.04
N GLN A 143 18.68 -10.87 -2.18
CA GLN A 143 18.13 -10.80 -0.82
C GLN A 143 16.62 -10.57 -0.83
N TYR A 144 16.12 -9.67 -1.67
CA TYR A 144 14.69 -9.39 -1.79
C TYR A 144 13.92 -10.60 -2.30
N MET A 145 14.37 -11.24 -3.38
CA MET A 145 13.73 -12.45 -3.90
C MET A 145 13.72 -13.59 -2.88
N MET A 146 14.81 -13.72 -2.11
CA MET A 146 14.89 -14.70 -1.04
C MET A 146 13.94 -14.34 0.12
N SER A 147 13.72 -13.05 0.42
CA SER A 147 12.75 -12.64 1.43
C SER A 147 11.33 -12.99 1.03
N ILE A 148 10.90 -12.68 -0.19
CA ILE A 148 9.56 -13.05 -0.68
C ILE A 148 9.30 -14.55 -0.52
N SER A 149 10.25 -15.40 -0.93
CA SER A 149 10.09 -16.86 -0.81
C SER A 149 10.00 -17.36 0.64
N ASN A 150 10.48 -16.59 1.60
CA ASN A 150 10.49 -16.95 3.02
C ASN A 150 9.39 -16.28 3.85
N LEU A 151 8.59 -15.35 3.28
CA LEU A 151 7.50 -14.69 4.01
C LEU A 151 6.43 -15.66 4.52
N SER A 152 6.18 -16.74 3.78
CA SER A 152 5.23 -17.80 4.15
C SER A 152 5.86 -18.93 4.95
N ASN A 153 7.14 -18.81 5.38
CA ASN A 153 7.84 -19.86 6.11
C ASN A 153 7.19 -20.09 7.48
N LYS A 154 7.03 -21.37 7.85
CA LYS A 154 6.50 -21.77 9.16
C LYS A 154 7.51 -21.53 10.30
N ASN A 155 8.81 -21.48 9.98
CA ASN A 155 9.84 -21.12 10.95
C ASN A 155 9.77 -19.62 11.23
N GLU A 156 9.44 -19.25 12.46
CA GLU A 156 9.28 -17.86 12.89
C GLU A 156 10.55 -17.03 12.71
N THR A 157 11.71 -17.58 13.04
CA THR A 157 13.02 -16.89 12.87
C THR A 157 13.28 -16.55 11.40
N GLU A 158 13.06 -17.51 10.50
CA GLU A 158 13.23 -17.30 9.06
C GLU A 158 12.24 -16.28 8.50
N ARG A 159 10.98 -16.37 8.93
CA ARG A 159 9.94 -15.42 8.55
C ARG A 159 10.26 -14.01 9.04
N THR A 160 10.64 -13.84 10.30
CA THR A 160 10.98 -12.53 10.88
C THR A 160 12.12 -11.84 10.10
N VAL A 161 13.21 -12.57 9.81
CA VAL A 161 14.31 -12.00 9.01
C VAL A 161 13.82 -11.66 7.59
N ALA A 162 12.98 -12.50 6.99
CA ALA A 162 12.40 -12.24 5.67
C ALA A 162 11.52 -10.98 5.66
N GLU A 163 10.67 -10.79 6.67
CA GLU A 163 9.82 -9.61 6.84
C GLU A 163 10.65 -8.33 6.98
N ILE A 164 11.74 -8.36 7.76
CA ILE A 164 12.66 -7.23 7.88
C ILE A 164 13.31 -6.92 6.52
N VAL A 165 13.83 -7.93 5.82
CA VAL A 165 14.49 -7.75 4.51
C VAL A 165 13.53 -7.21 3.47
N TYR A 166 12.30 -7.72 3.43
CA TYR A 166 11.23 -7.22 2.56
C TYR A 166 10.93 -5.75 2.85
N SER A 167 10.73 -5.41 4.13
CA SER A 167 10.45 -4.04 4.56
C SER A 167 11.63 -3.07 4.37
N MET A 168 12.87 -3.57 4.22
CA MET A 168 14.03 -2.75 3.84
C MET A 168 14.05 -2.40 2.35
N SER A 169 13.22 -3.01 1.51
CA SER A 169 13.10 -2.67 0.11
C SER A 169 12.49 -1.27 -0.02
N ARG A 170 13.23 -0.36 -0.65
CA ARG A 170 12.72 0.99 -0.92
C ARG A 170 11.47 0.94 -1.80
N ALA A 171 11.43 -0.02 -2.72
CA ALA A 171 10.31 -0.24 -3.60
C ALA A 171 9.03 -0.55 -2.85
N GLU A 172 9.12 -1.53 -1.95
CA GLU A 172 7.99 -1.95 -1.14
C GLU A 172 7.53 -0.83 -0.22
N GLN A 173 8.47 -0.10 0.40
CA GLN A 173 8.09 1.06 1.21
C GLN A 173 7.34 2.12 0.41
N ASP A 174 7.80 2.43 -0.82
CA ASP A 174 7.14 3.40 -1.68
C ASP A 174 5.75 2.89 -2.09
N ALA A 175 5.62 1.60 -2.44
CA ALA A 175 4.36 0.97 -2.80
C ALA A 175 3.37 0.94 -1.61
N LEU A 176 3.82 0.51 -0.42
CA LEU A 176 3.02 0.50 0.81
C LEU A 176 2.54 1.92 1.19
N VAL A 177 3.41 2.93 1.07
CA VAL A 177 3.03 4.32 1.37
C VAL A 177 2.04 4.87 0.35
N ASN A 178 2.17 4.52 -0.92
CA ASN A 178 1.23 4.92 -1.96
C ASN A 178 -0.11 4.19 -1.83
N GLY A 179 -0.11 2.91 -1.48
CA GLY A 179 -1.32 2.15 -1.13
C GLY A 179 -2.07 2.83 0.01
N MET A 180 -1.40 3.06 1.12
CA MET A 180 -1.94 3.81 2.28
C MET A 180 -2.51 5.18 1.85
N TYR A 181 -1.77 5.96 1.06
CA TYR A 181 -2.25 7.25 0.56
C TYR A 181 -3.56 7.10 -0.22
N GLY A 182 -3.61 6.17 -1.16
CA GLY A 182 -4.79 5.91 -1.97
C GLY A 182 -6.00 5.50 -1.13
N GLN A 183 -5.80 4.60 -0.18
CA GLN A 183 -6.84 4.15 0.74
C GLN A 183 -7.36 5.31 1.58
N LEU A 184 -6.51 5.97 2.34
CA LEU A 184 -6.91 7.05 3.25
C LEU A 184 -7.54 8.24 2.52
N LYS A 185 -7.02 8.62 1.35
CA LYS A 185 -7.59 9.71 0.54
C LYS A 185 -9.02 9.43 0.08
N ASN A 186 -9.35 8.18 -0.22
CA ASN A 186 -10.64 7.83 -0.81
C ASN A 186 -11.68 7.33 0.19
N THR A 187 -11.25 6.86 1.38
CA THR A 187 -12.16 6.26 2.38
C THR A 187 -12.25 7.02 3.69
N SER A 188 -11.18 7.75 4.06
CA SER A 188 -11.11 8.44 5.35
C SER A 188 -11.67 9.86 5.29
N ASN A 189 -12.06 10.35 6.45
CA ASN A 189 -12.35 11.75 6.72
C ASN A 189 -11.48 12.24 7.89
N ILE A 190 -11.59 13.52 8.26
CA ILE A 190 -10.75 14.10 9.31
C ILE A 190 -10.91 13.40 10.67
N ILE A 191 -12.07 12.80 10.95
CA ILE A 191 -12.37 12.12 12.22
C ILE A 191 -11.78 10.72 12.25
N THR A 192 -11.83 9.99 11.12
CA THR A 192 -11.43 8.58 11.02
C THR A 192 -9.97 8.39 10.60
N LEU A 193 -9.31 9.42 10.06
CA LEU A 193 -8.00 9.33 9.43
C LEU A 193 -6.93 8.65 10.31
N ASP A 194 -6.86 8.97 11.59
CA ASP A 194 -5.85 8.40 12.49
C ASP A 194 -6.12 6.91 12.81
N ASP A 195 -7.39 6.50 12.87
CA ASP A 195 -7.77 5.11 13.10
C ASP A 195 -7.65 4.28 11.82
N ASP A 196 -8.06 4.84 10.68
CA ASP A 196 -7.90 4.20 9.38
C ASP A 196 -6.41 4.01 9.04
N PHE A 197 -5.55 4.97 9.41
CA PHE A 197 -4.10 4.83 9.28
C PHE A 197 -3.56 3.63 10.05
N LYS A 198 -3.98 3.42 11.30
CA LYS A 198 -3.53 2.27 12.10
C LYS A 198 -3.94 0.91 11.51
N ASN A 199 -4.97 0.90 10.67
CA ASN A 199 -5.44 -0.28 9.97
C ASN A 199 -4.81 -0.44 8.58
N SER A 200 -4.02 0.53 8.11
CA SER A 200 -3.36 0.46 6.80
C SER A 200 -2.25 -0.59 6.76
N GLU A 201 -2.01 -1.15 5.58
CA GLU A 201 -0.94 -2.13 5.38
C GLU A 201 0.44 -1.53 5.70
N ALA A 202 0.68 -0.26 5.34
CA ALA A 202 1.92 0.44 5.66
C ALA A 202 2.20 0.50 7.18
N TYR A 203 1.17 0.75 8.01
CA TYR A 203 1.32 0.75 9.46
C TYR A 203 1.62 -0.65 10.01
N LEU A 204 0.94 -1.67 9.50
CA LEU A 204 1.17 -3.06 9.90
C LEU A 204 2.58 -3.53 9.55
N TRP A 205 3.08 -3.19 8.36
CA TRP A 205 4.45 -3.53 7.95
C TRP A 205 5.52 -2.74 8.73
N LEU A 206 5.25 -1.48 9.09
CA LEU A 206 6.12 -0.72 9.98
C LEU A 206 6.20 -1.39 11.36
N GLY A 207 5.07 -1.86 11.90
CA GLY A 207 5.02 -2.63 13.15
C GLY A 207 5.85 -3.91 13.07
N LYS A 208 5.70 -4.71 12.02
CA LYS A 208 6.51 -5.93 11.80
C LYS A 208 8.01 -5.62 11.71
N LEU A 209 8.40 -4.55 11.03
CA LEU A 209 9.79 -4.11 10.95
C LEU A 209 10.34 -3.74 12.32
N HIS A 210 9.60 -2.95 13.10
CA HIS A 210 9.99 -2.53 14.46
C HIS A 210 10.14 -3.72 15.42
N ASP A 211 9.13 -4.58 15.46
CA ASP A 211 9.10 -5.76 16.34
C ASP A 211 10.19 -6.76 15.95
N GLY A 212 10.39 -6.96 14.64
CA GLY A 212 11.45 -7.80 14.11
C GLY A 212 12.85 -7.31 14.49
N ILE A 213 13.12 -6.00 14.35
CA ILE A 213 14.39 -5.38 14.80
C ILE A 213 14.59 -5.64 16.29
N SER A 214 13.56 -5.41 17.10
CA SER A 214 13.59 -5.61 18.55
C SER A 214 13.84 -7.09 18.92
N ALA A 215 13.25 -8.04 18.19
CA ALA A 215 13.48 -9.46 18.40
C ALA A 215 14.92 -9.86 18.06
N VAL A 216 15.45 -9.40 16.92
CA VAL A 216 16.83 -9.62 16.52
C VAL A 216 17.81 -9.03 17.55
N GLU A 217 17.55 -7.87 18.12
CA GLU A 217 18.41 -7.28 19.16
C GLU A 217 18.48 -8.09 20.43
N LYS A 218 17.43 -8.80 20.79
CA LYS A 218 17.31 -9.56 22.04
C LYS A 218 17.83 -10.99 21.97
N SER A 219 17.94 -11.59 20.77
CA SER A 219 18.36 -12.98 20.61
C SER A 219 19.35 -13.17 19.48
N ASN A 220 20.33 -14.09 19.67
CA ASN A 220 21.28 -14.50 18.64
C ASN A 220 20.73 -15.61 17.72
N ASP A 221 19.52 -16.08 17.96
CA ASP A 221 18.89 -17.17 17.17
C ASP A 221 18.72 -16.78 15.69
N TYR A 222 18.74 -15.49 15.38
CA TYR A 222 18.60 -14.94 14.03
C TYR A 222 19.90 -14.90 13.21
N ASP A 223 21.08 -15.09 13.85
CA ASP A 223 22.38 -14.85 13.21
C ASP A 223 22.64 -15.79 12.03
N ALA A 224 22.26 -17.06 12.17
CA ALA A 224 22.40 -18.02 11.07
C ALA A 224 21.57 -17.62 9.84
N MET A 225 20.35 -17.12 10.06
CA MET A 225 19.49 -16.67 8.98
C MET A 225 19.97 -15.37 8.36
N ILE A 226 20.38 -14.39 9.17
CA ILE A 226 20.97 -13.12 8.71
C ILE A 226 22.20 -13.41 7.82
N SER A 227 23.03 -14.38 8.21
CA SER A 227 24.21 -14.79 7.43
C SER A 227 23.84 -15.38 6.07
N ARG A 228 22.69 -16.07 5.92
CA ARG A 228 22.18 -16.56 4.62
C ARG A 228 21.86 -15.41 3.66
N TYR A 229 21.45 -14.25 4.18
CA TYR A 229 21.27 -13.03 3.39
C TYR A 229 22.60 -12.30 3.07
N GLY A 230 23.72 -12.80 3.54
CA GLY A 230 25.05 -12.25 3.26
C GLY A 230 25.44 -11.09 4.18
N TRP A 231 24.80 -10.94 5.33
CA TRP A 231 25.11 -9.90 6.30
C TRP A 231 25.59 -10.48 7.63
N ASN A 232 26.40 -9.71 8.35
CA ASN A 232 26.56 -9.90 9.78
C ASN A 232 25.48 -9.12 10.55
N ARG A 233 25.25 -9.50 11.79
CA ARG A 233 24.21 -8.93 12.65
C ARG A 233 24.27 -7.40 12.74
N ASN A 234 25.45 -6.84 12.99
CA ASN A 234 25.59 -5.38 13.15
C ASN A 234 25.24 -4.63 11.85
N THR A 235 25.72 -5.11 10.72
CA THR A 235 25.38 -4.53 9.40
C THR A 235 23.89 -4.64 9.13
N PHE A 236 23.28 -5.77 9.44
CA PHE A 236 21.85 -6.01 9.28
C PHE A 236 21.03 -5.04 10.13
N LEU A 237 21.30 -4.97 11.44
CA LEU A 237 20.58 -4.08 12.36
C LEU A 237 20.74 -2.59 11.97
N ASN A 238 21.94 -2.16 11.59
CA ASN A 238 22.15 -0.78 11.15
C ASN A 238 21.34 -0.43 9.91
N ARG A 239 21.26 -1.35 8.94
CA ARG A 239 20.45 -1.17 7.73
C ARG A 239 18.95 -1.17 8.05
N ALA A 240 18.50 -2.10 8.88
CA ALA A 240 17.10 -2.21 9.28
C ALA A 240 16.63 -0.94 10.02
N LYS A 241 17.39 -0.46 11.00
CA LYS A 241 17.08 0.78 11.72
C LYS A 241 17.13 2.04 10.84
N LYS A 242 18.03 2.08 9.87
CA LYS A 242 18.04 3.17 8.89
C LYS A 242 16.78 3.12 8.04
N SER A 243 16.42 1.94 7.55
CA SER A 243 15.24 1.73 6.71
C SER A 243 13.94 2.02 7.46
N GLU A 244 13.84 1.64 8.73
CA GLU A 244 12.71 1.98 9.60
C GLU A 244 12.52 3.50 9.70
N ARG A 245 13.58 4.26 9.96
CA ARG A 245 13.52 5.73 10.00
C ARG A 245 13.08 6.34 8.67
N GLU A 246 13.59 5.81 7.54
CA GLU A 246 13.19 6.26 6.20
C GLU A 246 11.70 5.98 5.95
N PHE A 247 11.21 4.82 6.38
CA PHE A 247 9.80 4.44 6.24
C PHE A 247 8.89 5.33 7.10
N ILE A 248 9.25 5.58 8.37
CA ILE A 248 8.54 6.52 9.24
C ILE A 248 8.47 7.91 8.59
N ASN A 249 9.57 8.40 8.04
CA ASN A 249 9.60 9.72 7.40
C ASN A 249 8.67 9.78 6.18
N LYS A 250 8.60 8.73 5.37
CA LYS A 250 7.69 8.66 4.21
C LYS A 250 6.23 8.69 4.67
N ILE A 251 5.86 7.84 5.62
CA ILE A 251 4.51 7.78 6.20
C ILE A 251 4.12 9.14 6.78
N THR A 252 4.97 9.76 7.59
CA THR A 252 4.71 11.06 8.23
C THR A 252 4.43 12.15 7.20
N ARG A 253 5.21 12.20 6.11
CA ARG A 253 4.99 13.18 5.03
C ARG A 253 3.64 12.99 4.35
N VAL A 254 3.27 11.74 4.07
CA VAL A 254 1.98 11.43 3.43
C VAL A 254 0.82 11.77 4.34
N LEU A 255 0.89 11.44 5.63
CA LEU A 255 -0.14 11.81 6.61
C LEU A 255 -0.29 13.32 6.74
N TYR A 256 0.83 14.06 6.75
CA TYR A 256 0.79 15.52 6.78
C TYR A 256 0.08 16.09 5.55
N LYS A 257 0.40 15.58 4.36
CA LYS A 257 -0.27 15.96 3.11
C LYS A 257 -1.77 15.66 3.17
N LEU A 258 -2.15 14.45 3.56
CA LEU A 258 -3.56 14.05 3.67
C LEU A 258 -4.32 14.93 4.66
N LYS A 259 -3.75 15.22 5.84
CA LYS A 259 -4.36 16.13 6.82
C LYS A 259 -4.59 17.53 6.22
N THR A 260 -3.63 18.03 5.43
CA THR A 260 -3.76 19.32 4.76
C THR A 260 -4.85 19.29 3.69
N GLU A 261 -4.87 18.29 2.81
CA GLU A 261 -5.88 18.15 1.75
C GLU A 261 -7.29 17.99 2.32
N VAL A 262 -7.45 17.19 3.36
CA VAL A 262 -8.74 16.98 4.03
C VAL A 262 -9.21 18.25 4.73
N LEU A 263 -8.30 18.99 5.40
CA LEU A 263 -8.62 20.26 6.04
C LEU A 263 -9.00 21.34 5.02
N GLU A 264 -8.32 21.42 3.87
CA GLU A 264 -8.66 22.35 2.81
C GLU A 264 -10.02 22.00 2.18
N GLY A 265 -10.29 20.73 1.91
CA GLY A 265 -11.59 20.26 1.44
C GLY A 265 -12.71 20.58 2.44
N TYR A 266 -12.47 20.45 3.74
CA TYR A 266 -13.41 20.79 4.78
C TYR A 266 -13.66 22.32 4.84
N ARG A 267 -12.61 23.15 4.75
CA ARG A 267 -12.73 24.63 4.72
C ARG A 267 -13.53 25.12 3.52
N VAL A 268 -13.31 24.53 2.32
CA VAL A 268 -14.10 24.86 1.13
C VAL A 268 -15.56 24.47 1.31
N HIS A 269 -15.84 23.32 1.92
CA HIS A 269 -17.21 22.86 2.16
C HIS A 269 -17.93 23.70 3.23
N VAL A 270 -17.22 24.13 4.28
CA VAL A 270 -17.73 25.00 5.35
C VAL A 270 -17.96 26.44 4.84
N SER A 271 -17.06 26.96 4.02
CA SER A 271 -17.23 28.29 3.43
C SER A 271 -18.36 28.38 2.41
N SER A 272 -18.74 27.23 1.80
CA SER A 272 -19.89 27.15 0.89
C SER A 272 -21.23 26.95 1.60
N LYS A 273 -21.23 26.51 2.85
CA LYS A 273 -22.40 26.44 3.75
C LYS A 273 -22.21 27.47 4.84
N SER A 274 -22.64 28.71 4.61
CA SER A 274 -22.68 29.74 5.65
C SER A 274 -23.34 29.21 6.92
N LEU A 275 -22.66 29.34 8.06
CA LEU A 275 -23.06 28.99 9.41
C LEU A 275 -22.59 27.63 9.93
N ILE A 276 -21.32 27.55 10.29
CA ILE A 276 -20.88 26.64 11.35
C ILE A 276 -19.92 27.39 12.27
N ASP A 277 -20.21 27.30 13.57
CA ASP A 277 -19.58 27.89 14.71
C ASP A 277 -18.06 27.91 14.64
N GLU A 278 -17.43 29.09 14.76
CA GLU A 278 -15.96 29.26 14.88
C GLU A 278 -15.38 28.49 16.06
N ASP A 279 -16.18 28.12 17.05
CA ASP A 279 -15.78 27.31 18.21
C ASP A 279 -15.37 25.87 17.88
N TYR A 280 -15.76 25.32 16.70
CA TYR A 280 -15.36 23.98 16.27
C TYR A 280 -13.94 23.94 15.71
N LEU A 281 -13.45 25.04 15.13
CA LEU A 281 -12.11 25.15 14.57
C LEU A 281 -11.03 25.29 15.66
N TYR A 282 -11.38 25.79 16.86
CA TYR A 282 -10.45 25.89 17.99
C TYR A 282 -10.14 24.55 18.67
N LYS A 283 -11.02 23.57 18.56
CA LYS A 283 -10.82 22.23 19.17
C LYS A 283 -9.89 21.29 18.39
N ILE A 284 -9.51 21.65 17.16
CA ILE A 284 -8.66 20.82 16.27
C ILE A 284 -7.17 21.22 16.38
N ASN A 285 -6.84 22.34 17.03
CA ASN A 285 -5.49 22.86 17.14
C ASN A 285 -4.80 22.59 18.49
N TYR A 286 -5.32 21.65 19.31
CA TYR A 286 -4.67 21.24 20.57
C TYR A 286 -4.63 19.72 20.70
#